data_4407f117294e56b7292ccee2b7f9796c
#
_entry.id   4407f117294e56b7292ccee2b7f9796c
#
_cell.length_a   1.000
_cell.length_b   1.000
_cell.length_c   1.000
_cell.angle_alpha   90.00
_cell.angle_beta   90.00
_cell.angle_gamma   90.00
#
_symmetry.space_group_name_H-M   'P 1'
#
loop_
_entity.id
_entity.type
_entity.pdbx_description
1 polymer ?
#
loop_
_entity_poly.entity_id
_entity_poly.type
_entity_poly.pdbx_seq_one_letter_code
_entity_poly.pdbx_strand_id
1 'polypeptide(L)'
;MVFSLCACGNGGDSGEKVVKIGVFEPLTGDSAAGGKQEVLGMQYANSKVPTVEIGGETYKVELVYADNETKADKAVSAASNLVAQGVSIVLGTYGSRQAIAASETFKEAGIPAMGVTCTNPQITEGNSHYFRICFTDPFQGPVLASLAKDEFNADKVYCLSENGDDYGAGLVNYFKEKANELGIEVIEDVFPSQNADFTSYMNNAKKEGVKAIFAPVSISYAQLIIDQATAQGVNVPILGSDTWDTNTIFEVAKGKDIDIYVST
;
A
#
# COMPACT_ATOMS: atom_id res chain seq x y z
N MET A 1 24.22 41.43 58.16
CA MET A 1 23.18 40.95 57.25
C MET A 1 23.63 41.21 55.83
N VAL A 2 24.14 40.19 55.15
CA VAL A 2 24.58 40.30 53.75
C VAL A 2 23.51 39.59 52.94
N PHE A 3 22.78 40.33 52.13
CA PHE A 3 21.82 39.76 51.16
C PHE A 3 22.59 39.34 49.92
N SER A 4 22.71 38.02 49.71
CA SER A 4 23.19 37.45 48.48
C SER A 4 22.05 37.43 47.47
N LEU A 5 22.12 38.26 46.41
CA LEU A 5 21.23 38.19 45.26
C LEU A 5 21.69 36.98 44.41
N CYS A 6 20.89 35.88 44.47
CA CYS A 6 20.96 34.85 43.44
C CYS A 6 20.34 35.42 42.16
N ALA A 7 21.16 35.74 41.19
CA ALA A 7 20.73 35.95 39.81
C ALA A 7 20.37 34.58 39.21
N CYS A 8 19.07 34.29 39.09
CA CYS A 8 18.58 33.20 38.26
C CYS A 8 18.91 33.58 36.79
N GLY A 9 19.99 33.05 36.27
CA GLY A 9 20.25 33.07 34.84
C GLY A 9 19.15 32.31 34.12
N ASN A 10 18.35 33.03 33.34
CA ASN A 10 17.41 32.46 32.41
C ASN A 10 18.22 31.83 31.28
N GLY A 11 18.67 30.59 31.47
CA GLY A 11 19.23 29.78 30.41
C GLY A 11 18.12 29.47 29.43
N GLY A 12 17.99 30.30 28.40
CA GLY A 12 17.16 29.96 27.26
C GLY A 12 17.72 28.66 26.67
N ASP A 13 16.97 27.62 26.85
CA ASP A 13 17.22 26.35 26.13
C ASP A 13 17.03 26.66 24.63
N SER A 14 18.16 26.94 23.96
CA SER A 14 18.21 27.13 22.50
C SER A 14 18.19 25.79 21.79
N GLY A 15 17.46 24.80 22.32
CA GLY A 15 17.25 23.54 21.66
C GLY A 15 16.60 23.78 20.29
N GLU A 16 17.16 23.15 19.27
CA GLU A 16 16.60 23.18 17.92
C GLU A 16 15.12 22.74 17.97
N LYS A 17 14.21 23.59 17.50
CA LYS A 17 12.77 23.24 17.44
C LYS A 17 12.58 22.21 16.35
N VAL A 18 11.88 21.14 16.69
CA VAL A 18 11.69 19.97 15.80
C VAL A 18 10.20 19.65 15.66
N VAL A 19 9.79 19.43 14.40
CA VAL A 19 8.52 18.75 14.06
C VAL A 19 8.85 17.33 13.60
N LYS A 20 8.29 16.35 14.27
CA LYS A 20 8.46 14.94 13.90
C LYS A 20 7.34 14.49 12.98
N ILE A 21 7.71 13.92 11.83
CA ILE A 21 6.81 13.29 10.88
C ILE A 21 7.04 11.79 10.94
N GLY A 22 5.99 11.02 11.27
CA GLY A 22 6.05 9.57 11.27
C GLY A 22 6.08 9.03 9.84
N VAL A 23 6.99 8.11 9.56
CA VAL A 23 7.08 7.34 8.33
C VAL A 23 6.66 5.92 8.66
N PHE A 24 5.41 5.60 8.31
CA PHE A 24 4.74 4.35 8.66
C PHE A 24 4.66 3.46 7.42
N GLU A 25 5.68 2.64 7.18
CA GLU A 25 5.82 1.89 5.92
C GLU A 25 6.26 0.44 6.15
N PRO A 26 5.95 -0.49 5.21
CA PRO A 26 6.58 -1.80 5.20
C PRO A 26 8.02 -1.67 4.70
N LEU A 27 8.98 -1.66 5.61
CA LEU A 27 10.41 -1.69 5.28
C LEU A 27 10.91 -3.11 5.10
N THR A 28 10.19 -4.09 5.65
CA THR A 28 10.38 -5.53 5.51
C THR A 28 9.07 -6.24 5.17
N GLY A 29 9.13 -7.54 4.82
CA GLY A 29 7.96 -8.33 4.42
C GLY A 29 7.61 -8.21 2.93
N ASP A 30 6.43 -8.74 2.56
CA ASP A 30 6.05 -9.00 1.17
C ASP A 30 5.85 -7.73 0.32
N SER A 31 5.55 -6.60 0.95
CA SER A 31 5.37 -5.30 0.29
C SER A 31 6.54 -4.33 0.47
N ALA A 32 7.68 -4.81 0.99
CA ALA A 32 8.83 -3.95 1.31
C ALA A 32 9.39 -3.18 0.11
N ALA A 33 9.26 -3.70 -1.11
CA ALA A 33 9.73 -3.02 -2.31
C ALA A 33 8.95 -1.72 -2.56
N GLY A 34 7.62 -1.75 -2.43
CA GLY A 34 6.75 -0.58 -2.55
C GLY A 34 6.96 0.41 -1.41
N GLY A 35 6.91 -0.04 -0.15
CA GLY A 35 7.12 0.85 1.00
C GLY A 35 8.46 1.58 0.97
N LYS A 36 9.54 0.93 0.51
CA LYS A 36 10.83 1.59 0.34
C LYS A 36 10.83 2.68 -0.75
N GLN A 37 10.02 2.54 -1.79
CA GLN A 37 9.87 3.59 -2.80
C GLN A 37 9.15 4.81 -2.23
N GLU A 38 8.08 4.61 -1.44
CA GLU A 38 7.41 5.71 -0.73
C GLU A 38 8.37 6.42 0.23
N VAL A 39 9.15 5.67 0.99
CA VAL A 39 10.20 6.23 1.88
C VAL A 39 11.20 7.09 1.12
N LEU A 40 11.66 6.65 -0.06
CA LEU A 40 12.56 7.47 -0.89
C LEU A 40 11.91 8.80 -1.29
N GLY A 41 10.62 8.79 -1.64
CA GLY A 41 9.86 10.01 -1.92
C GLY A 41 9.81 10.95 -0.72
N MET A 42 9.51 10.43 0.47
CA MET A 42 9.46 11.21 1.72
C MET A 42 10.84 11.78 2.09
N GLN A 43 11.91 10.98 1.96
CA GLN A 43 13.29 11.43 2.18
C GLN A 43 13.70 12.51 1.18
N TYR A 44 13.35 12.33 -0.09
CA TYR A 44 13.62 13.35 -1.11
C TYR A 44 12.89 14.65 -0.80
N ALA A 45 11.61 14.61 -0.45
CA ALA A 45 10.85 15.79 -0.07
C ALA A 45 11.47 16.49 1.15
N ASN A 46 11.82 15.74 2.20
CA ASN A 46 12.49 16.30 3.38
C ASN A 46 13.86 16.91 3.04
N SER A 47 14.62 16.33 2.12
CA SER A 47 15.90 16.90 1.67
C SER A 47 15.74 18.24 0.95
N LYS A 48 14.58 18.48 0.33
CA LYS A 48 14.27 19.75 -0.36
C LYS A 48 13.66 20.79 0.57
N VAL A 49 12.90 20.34 1.57
CA VAL A 49 12.21 21.20 2.55
C VAL A 49 12.52 20.66 3.96
N PRO A 50 13.76 20.87 4.45
CA PRO A 50 14.17 20.32 5.74
C PRO A 50 13.61 21.08 6.96
N THR A 51 12.97 22.22 6.73
CA THR A 51 12.41 23.07 7.77
C THR A 51 11.02 23.56 7.40
N VAL A 52 10.23 23.92 8.41
CA VAL A 52 8.87 24.49 8.25
C VAL A 52 8.69 25.66 9.19
N GLU A 53 7.97 26.70 8.75
CA GLU A 53 7.60 27.84 9.56
C GLU A 53 6.25 27.58 10.25
N ILE A 54 6.23 27.64 11.58
CA ILE A 54 5.01 27.46 12.39
C ILE A 54 4.91 28.62 13.37
N GLY A 55 3.87 29.45 13.24
CA GLY A 55 3.66 30.57 14.14
C GLY A 55 4.78 31.63 14.10
N GLY A 56 5.51 31.75 12.99
CA GLY A 56 6.64 32.67 12.84
C GLY A 56 7.97 32.12 13.37
N GLU A 57 8.02 30.85 13.70
CA GLU A 57 9.23 30.18 14.19
C GLU A 57 9.61 29.03 13.24
N THR A 58 10.90 28.86 13.00
CA THR A 58 11.44 27.80 12.15
C THR A 58 11.62 26.52 12.93
N TYR A 59 11.06 25.43 12.41
CA TYR A 59 11.20 24.08 12.94
C TYR A 59 11.93 23.19 11.94
N LYS A 60 12.85 22.39 12.41
CA LYS A 60 13.45 21.31 11.64
C LYS A 60 12.45 20.16 11.49
N VAL A 61 12.37 19.61 10.29
CA VAL A 61 11.57 18.41 10.02
C VAL A 61 12.43 17.17 10.25
N GLU A 62 11.99 16.30 11.15
CA GLU A 62 12.60 15.01 11.44
C GLU A 62 11.67 13.87 11.02
N LEU A 63 12.19 12.92 10.22
CA LEU A 63 11.46 11.71 9.84
C LEU A 63 11.72 10.61 10.87
N VAL A 64 10.64 10.08 11.44
CA VAL A 64 10.65 9.01 12.45
C VAL A 64 10.06 7.76 11.84
N TYR A 65 10.86 6.70 11.72
CA TYR A 65 10.48 5.51 10.97
C TYR A 65 9.89 4.42 11.86
N ALA A 66 8.86 3.74 11.36
CA ALA A 66 8.30 2.54 11.95
C ALA A 66 7.92 1.53 10.86
N ASP A 67 8.54 0.35 10.94
CA ASP A 67 8.29 -0.78 10.05
C ASP A 67 7.06 -1.56 10.48
N ASN A 68 6.07 -1.71 9.60
CA ASN A 68 4.88 -2.52 9.84
C ASN A 68 5.01 -3.97 9.33
N GLU A 69 6.17 -4.34 8.78
CA GLU A 69 6.53 -5.69 8.33
C GLU A 69 5.50 -6.34 7.37
N THR A 70 4.65 -5.55 6.72
CA THR A 70 3.51 -6.02 5.91
C THR A 70 2.48 -6.86 6.73
N LYS A 71 2.39 -6.66 8.04
CA LYS A 71 1.52 -7.42 8.95
C LYS A 71 0.61 -6.51 9.77
N ALA A 72 -0.66 -6.92 9.93
CA ALA A 72 -1.65 -6.12 10.65
C ALA A 72 -1.31 -5.92 12.14
N ASP A 73 -0.85 -6.97 12.84
CA ASP A 73 -0.44 -6.89 14.24
C ASP A 73 0.81 -6.02 14.45
N LYS A 74 1.73 -6.05 13.51
CA LYS A 74 2.92 -5.18 13.50
C LYS A 74 2.57 -3.74 13.18
N ALA A 75 1.59 -3.52 12.31
CA ALA A 75 1.09 -2.20 11.99
C ALA A 75 0.56 -1.47 13.23
N VAL A 76 -0.24 -2.14 14.08
CA VAL A 76 -0.72 -1.58 15.34
C VAL A 76 0.44 -1.22 16.27
N SER A 77 1.44 -2.11 16.38
CA SER A 77 2.63 -1.89 17.22
C SER A 77 3.48 -0.72 16.71
N ALA A 78 3.69 -0.64 15.38
CA ALA A 78 4.43 0.43 14.73
C ALA A 78 3.73 1.79 14.90
N ALA A 79 2.39 1.83 14.74
CA ALA A 79 1.59 3.02 14.99
C ALA A 79 1.71 3.50 16.44
N SER A 80 1.57 2.59 17.41
CA SER A 80 1.72 2.91 18.83
C SER A 80 3.12 3.45 19.16
N ASN A 81 4.15 2.93 18.51
CA ASN A 81 5.52 3.43 18.65
C ASN A 81 5.67 4.86 18.12
N LEU A 82 5.11 5.18 16.95
CA LEU A 82 5.12 6.55 16.41
C LEU A 82 4.38 7.53 17.34
N VAL A 83 3.22 7.13 17.86
CA VAL A 83 2.48 7.92 18.86
C VAL A 83 3.36 8.20 20.09
N ALA A 84 4.01 7.18 20.63
CA ALA A 84 4.89 7.32 21.81
C ALA A 84 6.12 8.20 21.54
N GLN A 85 6.59 8.28 20.30
CA GLN A 85 7.69 9.15 19.88
C GLN A 85 7.25 10.60 19.66
N GLY A 86 5.96 10.91 19.78
CA GLY A 86 5.40 12.25 19.68
C GLY A 86 5.45 12.83 18.27
N VAL A 87 5.15 12.03 17.26
CA VAL A 87 5.00 12.52 15.90
C VAL A 87 3.76 13.41 15.77
N SER A 88 3.85 14.44 14.94
CA SER A 88 2.75 15.40 14.72
C SER A 88 1.79 14.99 13.62
N ILE A 89 2.28 14.24 12.64
CA ILE A 89 1.54 13.68 11.50
C ILE A 89 2.23 12.39 11.06
N VAL A 90 1.49 11.49 10.44
CA VAL A 90 2.02 10.24 9.88
C VAL A 90 1.83 10.25 8.36
N LEU A 91 2.86 9.86 7.62
CA LEU A 91 2.83 9.54 6.20
C LEU A 91 2.94 8.01 6.03
N GLY A 92 2.11 7.48 5.13
CA GLY A 92 2.05 6.04 4.86
C GLY A 92 0.64 5.48 5.16
N THR A 93 0.42 4.27 4.83
CA THR A 93 1.36 3.20 4.47
C THR A 93 1.05 2.69 3.05
N TYR A 94 1.96 1.91 2.47
CA TYR A 94 1.77 1.25 1.18
C TYR A 94 0.59 0.25 1.19
N GLY A 95 0.35 -0.48 2.27
CA GLY A 95 -0.68 -1.53 2.34
C GLY A 95 -2.00 -1.08 2.97
N SER A 96 -3.14 -1.33 2.31
CA SER A 96 -4.47 -1.00 2.85
C SER A 96 -4.78 -1.73 4.16
N ARG A 97 -4.48 -3.04 4.25
CA ARG A 97 -4.66 -3.85 5.47
C ARG A 97 -3.92 -3.26 6.67
N GLN A 98 -2.70 -2.78 6.47
CA GLN A 98 -1.88 -2.17 7.51
C GLN A 98 -2.43 -0.79 7.91
N ALA A 99 -2.90 -0.01 6.94
CA ALA A 99 -3.55 1.27 7.19
C ALA A 99 -4.83 1.10 8.01
N ILE A 100 -5.70 0.16 7.63
CA ILE A 100 -6.94 -0.16 8.35
C ILE A 100 -6.63 -0.59 9.79
N ALA A 101 -5.69 -1.52 9.97
CA ALA A 101 -5.31 -2.03 11.29
C ALA A 101 -4.76 -0.94 12.23
N ALA A 102 -4.01 0.03 11.71
CA ALA A 102 -3.39 1.11 12.49
C ALA A 102 -4.30 2.33 12.68
N SER A 103 -5.38 2.44 11.90
CA SER A 103 -6.18 3.66 11.76
C SER A 103 -6.76 4.17 13.07
N GLU A 104 -7.28 3.29 13.92
CA GLU A 104 -7.86 3.67 15.23
C GLU A 104 -6.78 4.16 16.20
N THR A 105 -5.57 3.58 16.17
CA THR A 105 -4.45 4.03 17.01
C THR A 105 -4.09 5.50 16.75
N PHE A 106 -4.03 5.94 15.49
CA PHE A 106 -3.76 7.33 15.16
C PHE A 106 -4.95 8.23 15.50
N LYS A 107 -6.16 7.78 15.24
CA LYS A 107 -7.40 8.52 15.56
C LYS A 107 -7.55 8.77 17.05
N GLU A 108 -7.36 7.75 17.91
CA GLU A 108 -7.42 7.89 19.37
C GLU A 108 -6.34 8.84 19.91
N ALA A 109 -5.16 8.84 19.28
CA ALA A 109 -4.09 9.77 19.63
C ALA A 109 -4.31 11.19 19.08
N GLY A 110 -5.32 11.41 18.23
CA GLY A 110 -5.56 12.68 17.55
C GLY A 110 -4.49 13.06 16.53
N ILE A 111 -3.75 12.07 16.01
CA ILE A 111 -2.68 12.27 15.04
C ILE A 111 -3.22 12.03 13.62
N PRO A 112 -3.18 13.04 12.72
CA PRO A 112 -3.58 12.84 11.34
C PRO A 112 -2.59 11.92 10.61
N ALA A 113 -3.12 11.02 9.78
CA ALA A 113 -2.35 10.13 8.91
C ALA A 113 -2.72 10.38 7.44
N MET A 114 -1.73 10.34 6.55
CA MET A 114 -1.88 10.51 5.11
C MET A 114 -1.42 9.26 4.38
N GLY A 115 -2.37 8.48 3.85
CA GLY A 115 -2.09 7.34 2.98
C GLY A 115 -1.56 7.81 1.62
N VAL A 116 -0.46 7.22 1.19
CA VAL A 116 0.19 7.57 -0.08
C VAL A 116 -0.40 6.74 -1.22
N THR A 117 -0.40 5.40 -1.08
CA THR A 117 -0.90 4.48 -2.12
C THR A 117 -1.95 3.49 -1.62
N CYS A 118 -2.36 3.53 -0.37
CA CYS A 118 -3.36 2.63 0.18
C CYS A 118 -4.78 3.00 -0.28
N THR A 119 -5.34 2.22 -1.18
CA THR A 119 -6.51 2.55 -2.02
C THR A 119 -7.87 2.13 -1.46
N ASN A 120 -7.92 1.21 -0.48
CA ASN A 120 -9.18 0.69 0.05
C ASN A 120 -10.01 1.78 0.75
N PRO A 121 -11.30 1.96 0.42
CA PRO A 121 -12.16 2.99 1.02
C PRO A 121 -12.28 2.93 2.54
N GLN A 122 -12.22 1.74 3.14
CA GLN A 122 -12.36 1.53 4.58
C GLN A 122 -11.33 2.30 5.43
N ILE A 123 -10.20 2.67 4.84
CA ILE A 123 -9.15 3.44 5.52
C ILE A 123 -9.65 4.80 6.01
N THR A 124 -10.48 5.46 5.20
CA THR A 124 -11.00 6.81 5.51
C THR A 124 -12.46 6.80 5.90
N GLU A 125 -13.18 5.69 5.71
CA GLU A 125 -14.58 5.58 6.05
C GLU A 125 -14.78 5.66 7.58
N GLY A 126 -15.54 6.68 8.03
CA GLY A 126 -15.76 6.91 9.45
C GLY A 126 -14.53 7.34 10.26
N ASN A 127 -13.41 7.60 9.62
CA ASN A 127 -12.18 8.06 10.26
C ASN A 127 -11.81 9.50 9.83
N SER A 128 -12.01 10.47 10.72
CA SER A 128 -11.69 11.88 10.49
C SER A 128 -10.20 12.21 10.55
N HIS A 129 -9.35 11.27 10.91
CA HIS A 129 -7.90 11.45 11.08
C HIS A 129 -7.08 10.74 10.01
N TYR A 130 -7.69 9.92 9.15
CA TYR A 130 -6.98 9.29 8.04
C TYR A 130 -7.40 9.91 6.70
N PHE A 131 -6.43 10.38 5.94
CA PHE A 131 -6.57 11.02 4.62
C PHE A 131 -5.81 10.19 3.59
N ARG A 132 -6.04 10.44 2.30
CA ARG A 132 -5.26 9.82 1.21
C ARG A 132 -5.09 10.77 0.04
N ILE A 133 -4.05 10.53 -0.76
CA ILE A 133 -3.76 11.28 -1.99
C ILE A 133 -3.86 10.42 -3.25
N CYS A 134 -4.09 9.11 -3.11
CA CYS A 134 -4.27 8.18 -4.23
C CYS A 134 -5.75 8.04 -4.62
N PHE A 135 -5.98 7.44 -5.78
CA PHE A 135 -7.31 6.96 -6.19
C PHE A 135 -7.81 5.83 -5.27
N THR A 136 -9.01 5.32 -5.53
CA THR A 136 -9.64 4.31 -4.68
C THR A 136 -10.04 3.06 -5.48
N ASP A 137 -10.16 1.92 -4.79
CA ASP A 137 -10.56 0.65 -5.39
C ASP A 137 -11.88 0.67 -6.15
N PRO A 138 -12.93 1.43 -5.71
CA PRO A 138 -14.17 1.64 -6.49
C PRO A 138 -13.95 2.28 -7.87
N PHE A 139 -12.83 2.95 -8.09
CA PHE A 139 -12.43 3.45 -9.40
C PHE A 139 -11.56 2.43 -10.14
N GLN A 140 -10.58 1.86 -9.47
CA GLN A 140 -9.58 0.95 -10.05
C GLN A 140 -10.20 -0.36 -10.57
N GLY A 141 -11.02 -1.03 -9.76
CA GLY A 141 -11.64 -2.31 -10.12
C GLY A 141 -12.49 -2.25 -11.38
N PRO A 142 -13.45 -1.30 -11.50
CA PRO A 142 -14.24 -1.11 -12.71
C PRO A 142 -13.44 -0.79 -13.96
N VAL A 143 -12.35 0.00 -13.86
CA VAL A 143 -11.47 0.30 -14.99
C VAL A 143 -10.80 -0.96 -15.51
N LEU A 144 -10.27 -1.81 -14.62
CA LEU A 144 -9.63 -3.07 -15.01
C LEU A 144 -10.63 -4.08 -15.60
N ALA A 145 -11.87 -4.13 -15.10
CA ALA A 145 -12.93 -4.96 -15.69
C ALA A 145 -13.33 -4.47 -17.09
N SER A 146 -13.40 -3.16 -17.30
CA SER A 146 -13.66 -2.56 -18.61
C SER A 146 -12.51 -2.85 -19.58
N LEU A 147 -11.25 -2.74 -19.12
CA LEU A 147 -10.08 -3.11 -19.93
C LEU A 147 -10.14 -4.58 -20.37
N ALA A 148 -10.51 -5.51 -19.47
CA ALA A 148 -10.67 -6.92 -19.80
C ALA A 148 -11.71 -7.12 -20.90
N LYS A 149 -12.82 -6.37 -20.86
CA LYS A 149 -13.88 -6.44 -21.88
C LYS A 149 -13.47 -5.84 -23.20
N ASP A 150 -12.94 -4.62 -23.16
CA ASP A 150 -12.75 -3.79 -24.35
C ASP A 150 -11.51 -4.22 -25.15
N GLU A 151 -10.41 -4.55 -24.49
CA GLU A 151 -9.15 -4.89 -25.15
C GLU A 151 -9.01 -6.40 -25.43
N PHE A 152 -9.52 -7.27 -24.54
CA PHE A 152 -9.36 -8.73 -24.68
C PHE A 152 -10.64 -9.45 -25.07
N ASN A 153 -11.76 -8.68 -25.23
CA ASN A 153 -13.08 -9.24 -25.48
C ASN A 153 -13.40 -10.39 -24.48
N ALA A 154 -13.03 -10.18 -23.20
CA ALA A 154 -13.15 -11.20 -22.20
C ALA A 154 -14.64 -11.49 -21.92
N ASP A 155 -14.98 -12.74 -21.97
CA ASP A 155 -16.25 -13.34 -21.51
C ASP A 155 -16.08 -14.08 -20.19
N LYS A 156 -14.83 -14.42 -19.85
CA LYS A 156 -14.47 -15.09 -18.59
C LYS A 156 -13.11 -14.62 -18.09
N VAL A 157 -13.01 -14.25 -16.81
CA VAL A 157 -11.79 -13.80 -16.13
C VAL A 157 -11.56 -14.62 -14.86
N TYR A 158 -10.33 -14.97 -14.59
CA TYR A 158 -9.90 -15.62 -13.35
C TYR A 158 -9.38 -14.58 -12.36
N CYS A 159 -10.03 -14.47 -11.21
CA CYS A 159 -9.61 -13.59 -10.13
C CYS A 159 -8.89 -14.39 -9.05
N LEU A 160 -7.72 -13.92 -8.62
CA LEU A 160 -6.89 -14.60 -7.63
C LEU A 160 -6.44 -13.60 -6.56
N SER A 161 -6.79 -13.85 -5.29
CA SER A 161 -6.43 -12.97 -4.17
C SER A 161 -5.89 -13.75 -2.97
N GLU A 162 -5.20 -13.04 -2.06
CA GLU A 162 -4.70 -13.62 -0.81
C GLU A 162 -5.81 -13.64 0.25
N ASN A 163 -5.91 -14.75 0.97
CA ASN A 163 -6.84 -14.87 2.09
C ASN A 163 -6.50 -13.91 3.23
N GLY A 164 -7.50 -13.10 3.62
CA GLY A 164 -7.36 -12.11 4.69
C GLY A 164 -6.62 -10.85 4.29
N ASP A 165 -6.38 -10.62 2.99
CA ASP A 165 -5.91 -9.32 2.50
C ASP A 165 -7.10 -8.43 2.11
N ASP A 166 -7.32 -7.37 2.90
CA ASP A 166 -8.45 -6.44 2.71
C ASP A 166 -8.35 -5.67 1.39
N TYR A 167 -7.12 -5.43 0.90
CA TYR A 167 -6.89 -4.78 -0.38
C TYR A 167 -7.33 -5.69 -1.54
N GLY A 168 -6.74 -6.87 -1.66
CA GLY A 168 -7.02 -7.79 -2.75
C GLY A 168 -8.50 -8.22 -2.79
N ALA A 169 -9.07 -8.57 -1.64
CA ALA A 169 -10.48 -8.95 -1.52
C ALA A 169 -11.43 -7.81 -1.91
N GLY A 170 -11.16 -6.60 -1.44
CA GLY A 170 -11.94 -5.40 -1.78
C GLY A 170 -11.90 -5.09 -3.27
N LEU A 171 -10.70 -5.10 -3.85
CA LEU A 171 -10.50 -4.79 -5.26
C LEU A 171 -11.13 -5.84 -6.19
N VAL A 172 -11.04 -7.14 -5.84
CA VAL A 172 -11.76 -8.20 -6.56
C VAL A 172 -13.26 -7.97 -6.53
N ASN A 173 -13.83 -7.54 -5.41
CA ASN A 173 -15.28 -7.27 -5.34
C ASN A 173 -15.70 -6.14 -6.30
N TYR A 174 -15.00 -5.02 -6.33
CA TYR A 174 -15.29 -3.93 -7.28
C TYR A 174 -15.11 -4.35 -8.74
N PHE A 175 -14.08 -5.16 -9.01
CA PHE A 175 -13.88 -5.75 -10.33
C PHE A 175 -15.08 -6.63 -10.73
N LYS A 176 -15.52 -7.53 -9.83
CA LYS A 176 -16.65 -8.45 -10.05
C LYS A 176 -17.98 -7.73 -10.29
N GLU A 177 -18.25 -6.68 -9.52
CA GLU A 177 -19.45 -5.87 -9.73
C GLU A 177 -19.51 -5.36 -11.17
N LYS A 178 -18.42 -4.74 -11.65
CA LYS A 178 -18.35 -4.25 -13.01
C LYS A 178 -18.32 -5.35 -14.06
N ALA A 179 -17.60 -6.43 -13.82
CA ALA A 179 -17.54 -7.59 -14.70
C ALA A 179 -18.94 -8.18 -14.94
N ASN A 180 -19.75 -8.30 -13.90
CA ASN A 180 -21.15 -8.76 -14.00
C ASN A 180 -21.99 -7.83 -14.89
N GLU A 181 -21.86 -6.50 -14.76
CA GLU A 181 -22.53 -5.53 -15.63
C GLU A 181 -22.14 -5.70 -17.10
N LEU A 182 -20.89 -6.06 -17.36
CA LEU A 182 -20.31 -6.23 -18.70
C LEU A 182 -20.55 -7.63 -19.29
N GLY A 183 -21.22 -8.54 -18.54
CA GLY A 183 -21.45 -9.91 -18.95
C GLY A 183 -20.17 -10.76 -18.97
N ILE A 184 -19.23 -10.50 -18.07
CA ILE A 184 -18.02 -11.30 -17.87
C ILE A 184 -18.26 -12.27 -16.71
N GLU A 185 -18.08 -13.57 -16.97
CA GLU A 185 -18.06 -14.59 -15.93
C GLU A 185 -16.75 -14.47 -15.12
N VAL A 186 -16.84 -14.44 -13.80
CA VAL A 186 -15.68 -14.41 -12.92
C VAL A 186 -15.54 -15.74 -12.20
N ILE A 187 -14.40 -16.39 -12.41
CA ILE A 187 -13.93 -17.53 -11.61
C ILE A 187 -13.00 -16.98 -10.54
N GLU A 188 -13.29 -17.25 -9.29
CA GLU A 188 -12.54 -16.71 -8.15
C GLU A 188 -11.91 -17.81 -7.32
N ASP A 189 -10.62 -17.69 -7.06
CA ASP A 189 -9.89 -18.51 -6.10
C ASP A 189 -9.13 -17.61 -5.11
N VAL A 190 -8.94 -18.14 -3.90
CA VAL A 190 -8.24 -17.45 -2.81
C VAL A 190 -7.12 -18.36 -2.32
N PHE A 191 -5.90 -17.84 -2.23
CA PHE A 191 -4.75 -18.61 -1.74
C PHE A 191 -4.39 -18.22 -0.30
N PRO A 192 -3.81 -19.16 0.48
CA PRO A 192 -3.38 -18.88 1.85
C PRO A 192 -2.15 -17.96 1.86
N SER A 193 -2.01 -17.16 2.90
CA SER A 193 -0.79 -16.37 3.16
C SER A 193 0.46 -17.26 3.13
N GLN A 194 1.57 -16.71 2.65
CA GLN A 194 2.86 -17.40 2.46
C GLN A 194 2.82 -18.54 1.42
N ASN A 195 1.85 -18.52 0.51
CA ASN A 195 1.81 -19.47 -0.60
C ASN A 195 2.98 -19.22 -1.56
N ALA A 196 3.71 -20.28 -1.90
CA ALA A 196 4.81 -20.23 -2.88
C ALA A 196 4.51 -21.00 -4.16
N ASP A 197 3.41 -21.76 -4.20
CA ASP A 197 3.03 -22.58 -5.35
C ASP A 197 1.68 -22.18 -5.91
N PHE A 198 1.70 -21.57 -7.09
CA PHE A 198 0.52 -21.16 -7.85
C PHE A 198 0.19 -22.10 -9.01
N THR A 199 0.92 -23.21 -9.16
CA THR A 199 0.76 -24.16 -10.29
C THR A 199 -0.69 -24.64 -10.44
N SER A 200 -1.35 -25.00 -9.34
CA SER A 200 -2.74 -25.45 -9.35
C SER A 200 -3.70 -24.36 -9.80
N TYR A 201 -3.51 -23.12 -9.36
CA TYR A 201 -4.32 -21.96 -9.73
C TYR A 201 -4.15 -21.63 -11.23
N MET A 202 -2.94 -21.66 -11.73
CA MET A 202 -2.66 -21.42 -13.16
C MET A 202 -3.25 -22.52 -14.04
N ASN A 203 -3.16 -23.79 -13.61
CA ASN A 203 -3.80 -24.90 -14.32
C ASN A 203 -5.34 -24.77 -14.27
N ASN A 204 -5.93 -24.28 -13.18
CA ASN A 204 -7.36 -24.04 -13.09
C ASN A 204 -7.78 -22.93 -14.07
N ALA A 205 -7.10 -21.80 -14.08
CA ALA A 205 -7.34 -20.71 -15.04
C ALA A 205 -7.29 -21.21 -16.51
N LYS A 206 -6.29 -22.04 -16.84
CA LYS A 206 -6.15 -22.66 -18.17
C LYS A 206 -7.30 -23.58 -18.51
N LYS A 207 -7.70 -24.46 -17.57
CA LYS A 207 -8.81 -25.41 -17.74
C LYS A 207 -10.16 -24.70 -17.94
N GLU A 208 -10.39 -23.61 -17.22
CA GLU A 208 -11.59 -22.80 -17.34
C GLU A 208 -11.64 -21.97 -18.63
N GLY A 209 -10.54 -21.88 -19.36
CA GLY A 209 -10.47 -21.19 -20.65
C GLY A 209 -10.65 -19.68 -20.53
N VAL A 210 -10.17 -19.09 -19.44
CA VAL A 210 -10.29 -17.64 -19.19
C VAL A 210 -9.55 -16.81 -20.23
N LYS A 211 -9.97 -15.57 -20.42
CA LYS A 211 -9.36 -14.63 -21.38
C LYS A 211 -8.38 -13.65 -20.72
N ALA A 212 -8.45 -13.52 -19.40
CA ALA A 212 -7.49 -12.76 -18.60
C ALA A 212 -7.43 -13.32 -17.18
N ILE A 213 -6.36 -13.00 -16.47
CA ILE A 213 -6.21 -13.23 -15.03
C ILE A 213 -6.18 -11.87 -14.36
N PHE A 214 -6.96 -11.66 -13.30
CA PHE A 214 -6.89 -10.50 -12.44
C PHE A 214 -6.32 -10.92 -11.08
N ALA A 215 -5.17 -10.36 -10.71
CA ALA A 215 -4.44 -10.76 -9.51
C ALA A 215 -3.96 -9.55 -8.70
N PRO A 216 -4.85 -8.92 -7.90
CA PRO A 216 -4.49 -7.82 -7.02
C PRO A 216 -3.76 -8.35 -5.78
N VAL A 217 -2.48 -8.60 -5.91
CA VAL A 217 -1.64 -9.21 -4.88
C VAL A 217 -0.33 -8.45 -4.70
N SER A 218 0.41 -8.71 -3.62
CA SER A 218 1.70 -8.10 -3.38
C SER A 218 2.76 -8.46 -4.44
N ILE A 219 3.80 -7.64 -4.54
CA ILE A 219 4.89 -7.80 -5.53
C ILE A 219 5.54 -9.19 -5.45
N SER A 220 5.72 -9.74 -4.25
CA SER A 220 6.32 -11.05 -4.06
C SER A 220 5.48 -12.18 -4.66
N TYR A 221 4.16 -12.14 -4.49
CA TYR A 221 3.26 -13.10 -5.13
C TYR A 221 3.13 -12.87 -6.64
N ALA A 222 3.11 -11.61 -7.06
CA ALA A 222 3.07 -11.25 -8.48
C ALA A 222 4.22 -11.89 -9.27
N GLN A 223 5.45 -11.85 -8.73
CA GLN A 223 6.62 -12.50 -9.33
C GLN A 223 6.41 -14.01 -9.51
N LEU A 224 5.93 -14.70 -8.46
CA LEU A 224 5.66 -16.13 -8.50
C LEU A 224 4.53 -16.49 -9.48
N ILE A 225 3.49 -15.69 -9.55
CA ILE A 225 2.37 -15.89 -10.49
C ILE A 225 2.86 -15.75 -11.93
N ILE A 226 3.64 -14.72 -12.26
CA ILE A 226 4.21 -14.51 -13.59
C ILE A 226 5.10 -15.70 -14.00
N ASP A 227 6.00 -16.13 -13.11
CA ASP A 227 6.91 -17.24 -13.39
C ASP A 227 6.15 -18.55 -13.62
N GLN A 228 5.16 -18.84 -12.75
CA GLN A 228 4.43 -20.09 -12.81
C GLN A 228 3.36 -20.09 -13.91
N ALA A 229 2.73 -18.97 -14.24
CA ALA A 229 1.87 -18.82 -15.41
C ALA A 229 2.63 -19.15 -16.69
N THR A 230 3.80 -18.55 -16.86
CA THR A 230 4.69 -18.82 -17.98
C THR A 230 5.10 -20.30 -18.05
N ALA A 231 5.51 -20.88 -16.91
CA ALA A 231 5.93 -22.29 -16.85
C ALA A 231 4.79 -23.27 -17.18
N GLN A 232 3.53 -22.93 -16.86
CA GLN A 232 2.35 -23.73 -17.20
C GLN A 232 1.79 -23.44 -18.60
N GLY A 233 2.39 -22.52 -19.35
CA GLY A 233 1.93 -22.11 -20.67
C GLY A 233 0.54 -21.45 -20.61
N VAL A 234 0.33 -20.61 -19.62
CA VAL A 234 -0.84 -19.73 -19.49
C VAL A 234 -0.50 -18.42 -20.18
N ASN A 235 -0.98 -18.24 -21.41
CA ASN A 235 -0.61 -17.11 -22.29
C ASN A 235 -1.77 -16.12 -22.44
N VAL A 236 -2.54 -15.91 -21.35
CA VAL A 236 -3.54 -14.84 -21.31
C VAL A 236 -2.98 -13.62 -20.59
N PRO A 237 -3.44 -12.39 -20.91
CA PRO A 237 -2.99 -11.21 -20.21
C PRO A 237 -3.26 -11.32 -18.70
N ILE A 238 -2.31 -10.83 -17.92
CA ILE A 238 -2.49 -10.65 -16.47
C ILE A 238 -2.77 -9.18 -16.19
N LEU A 239 -3.90 -8.91 -15.56
CA LEU A 239 -4.26 -7.64 -15.00
C LEU A 239 -3.70 -7.58 -13.58
N GLY A 240 -2.60 -6.88 -13.41
CA GLY A 240 -2.09 -6.50 -12.11
C GLY A 240 -2.86 -5.27 -11.60
N SER A 241 -2.69 -4.98 -10.36
CA SER A 241 -3.20 -3.76 -9.74
C SER A 241 -2.07 -2.71 -9.66
N ASP A 242 -2.32 -1.58 -9.01
CA ASP A 242 -1.32 -0.55 -8.74
C ASP A 242 -0.08 -1.10 -8.01
N THR A 243 -0.23 -2.15 -7.20
CA THR A 243 0.91 -2.82 -6.54
C THR A 243 1.92 -3.44 -7.51
N TRP A 244 1.54 -3.68 -8.78
CA TRP A 244 2.40 -4.26 -9.80
C TRP A 244 3.19 -3.21 -10.60
N ASP A 245 2.90 -1.91 -10.43
CA ASP A 245 3.63 -0.83 -11.11
C ASP A 245 5.02 -0.62 -10.49
N THR A 246 5.93 -1.55 -10.79
CA THR A 246 7.30 -1.54 -10.29
C THR A 246 8.29 -2.06 -11.31
N ASN A 247 9.54 -1.55 -11.25
CA ASN A 247 10.64 -2.09 -12.04
C ASN A 247 10.86 -3.60 -11.78
N THR A 248 10.54 -4.09 -10.60
CA THR A 248 10.65 -5.51 -10.24
C THR A 248 9.76 -6.37 -11.13
N ILE A 249 8.52 -5.98 -11.34
CA ILE A 249 7.58 -6.71 -12.20
C ILE A 249 8.03 -6.65 -13.67
N PHE A 250 8.48 -5.47 -14.12
CA PHE A 250 9.03 -5.31 -15.46
C PHE A 250 10.20 -6.27 -15.73
N GLU A 251 11.16 -6.37 -14.81
CA GLU A 251 12.32 -7.27 -14.98
C GLU A 251 11.92 -8.76 -14.94
N VAL A 252 10.94 -9.13 -14.11
CA VAL A 252 10.42 -10.51 -14.06
C VAL A 252 9.68 -10.88 -15.34
N ALA A 253 8.92 -9.97 -15.93
CA ALA A 253 8.18 -10.20 -17.17
C ALA A 253 9.05 -10.22 -18.41
N LYS A 254 10.22 -9.60 -18.35
CA LYS A 254 11.11 -9.41 -19.48
C LYS A 254 11.51 -10.74 -20.14
N GLY A 255 11.23 -10.85 -21.44
CA GLY A 255 11.55 -12.03 -22.25
C GLY A 255 10.61 -13.22 -22.05
N LYS A 256 9.52 -13.05 -21.30
CA LYS A 256 8.42 -14.02 -21.21
C LYS A 256 7.32 -13.69 -22.21
N ASP A 257 6.65 -14.72 -22.70
CA ASP A 257 5.49 -14.58 -23.59
C ASP A 257 4.22 -14.40 -22.75
N ILE A 258 4.12 -13.23 -22.10
CA ILE A 258 3.01 -12.84 -21.23
C ILE A 258 2.84 -11.33 -21.24
N ASP A 259 1.62 -10.88 -21.44
CA ASP A 259 1.26 -9.47 -21.37
C ASP A 259 0.78 -9.11 -19.96
N ILE A 260 1.31 -8.03 -19.39
CA ILE A 260 0.96 -7.56 -18.05
C ILE A 260 0.45 -6.12 -18.16
N TYR A 261 -0.71 -5.88 -17.59
CA TYR A 261 -1.35 -4.57 -17.53
C TYR A 261 -1.49 -4.17 -16.07
N VAL A 262 -1.17 -2.94 -15.76
CA VAL A 262 -1.23 -2.39 -14.39
C VAL A 262 -2.08 -1.13 -14.38
N SER A 263 -2.71 -0.86 -13.25
CA SER A 263 -3.31 0.46 -12.97
C SER A 263 -2.28 1.34 -12.28
N THR A 264 -2.22 2.62 -12.64
CA THR A 264 -1.27 3.58 -12.06
C THR A 264 -1.91 4.97 -11.95
#